data_b9c43a79ef9fd2f42f6374a0f31280fb
#
_entry.id   b9c43a79ef9fd2f42f6374a0f31280fb
#
_cell.length_a   1.000
_cell.length_b   1.000
_cell.length_c   1.000
_cell.angle_alpha   90.00
_cell.angle_beta   90.00
_cell.angle_gamma   90.00
#
_symmetry.space_group_name_H-M   'P 1'
#
loop_
_entity.id
_entity.type
_entity.pdbx_description
1 polymer ?
#
loop_
_entity_poly.entity_id
_entity_poly.type
_entity_poly.pdbx_seq_one_letter_code
_entity_poly.pdbx_strand_id
1 'polypeptide(L)'
;EAPYGKAQLVLINDEEKTPETPSNAQELLEFVKKYPGQVTYPAPPDFTGSAFVRNIIYEFVDPEVFVDMEADKETVKAAIEPALAYLRELNPYLWKQGKSFPATVAQQETMYMDGELLLHMRYESYWIATAIEKGMCSQTSRSFLFDNGTIGNTNFVAIAQNASNKAGALVAINGLLSPEIQASRYDQLKILPVLDNDKLSDEEKALFDAVDPGPGTIPQEELLEKRLPEMPVKLVPIIEELWQEEVVGK
;
A
#
# COMPACT_ATOMS: atom_id res chain seq x y z
N GLU A 1 -18.11 -4.55 14.30
CA GLU A 1 -17.30 -3.67 13.44
C GLU A 1 -17.97 -3.56 12.07
N ALA A 2 -17.85 -2.39 11.44
CA ALA A 2 -18.38 -2.15 10.11
C ALA A 2 -17.26 -1.64 9.19
N PRO A 3 -17.08 -2.18 7.98
CA PRO A 3 -16.12 -1.67 7.02
C PRO A 3 -16.56 -0.27 6.55
N TYR A 4 -15.63 0.64 6.31
CA TYR A 4 -15.98 1.97 5.84
C TYR A 4 -15.10 2.54 4.73
N GLY A 5 -14.00 1.88 4.41
CA GLY A 5 -13.10 2.25 3.33
C GLY A 5 -12.08 1.15 3.07
N LYS A 6 -11.57 1.11 1.86
CA LYS A 6 -10.46 0.23 1.45
C LYS A 6 -9.22 1.07 1.15
N ALA A 7 -8.05 0.47 1.32
CA ALA A 7 -6.77 1.00 0.93
C ALA A 7 -5.92 -0.13 0.34
N GLN A 8 -4.98 0.20 -0.53
CA GLN A 8 -4.07 -0.76 -1.17
C GLN A 8 -2.75 -0.08 -1.45
N LEU A 9 -1.65 -0.78 -1.19
CA LEU A 9 -0.32 -0.28 -1.50
C LEU A 9 -0.19 -0.05 -3.01
N VAL A 10 0.26 1.14 -3.38
CA VAL A 10 0.66 1.48 -4.74
C VAL A 10 2.07 2.03 -4.74
N LEU A 11 2.78 1.78 -5.83
CA LEU A 11 4.05 2.44 -6.13
C LEU A 11 3.77 3.61 -7.07
N ILE A 12 4.64 4.60 -7.05
CA ILE A 12 4.47 5.85 -7.80
C ILE A 12 5.81 6.21 -8.44
N ASN A 13 5.78 6.57 -9.71
CA ASN A 13 6.92 7.13 -10.44
C ASN A 13 6.52 8.41 -11.19
N ASP A 14 7.49 9.04 -11.82
CA ASP A 14 7.31 10.10 -12.79
C ASP A 14 7.74 9.58 -14.16
N GLU A 15 6.81 9.42 -15.10
CA GLU A 15 7.05 8.84 -16.43
C GLU A 15 8.07 9.63 -17.26
N GLU A 16 8.20 10.95 -17.04
CA GLU A 16 9.25 11.73 -17.70
C GLU A 16 10.65 11.39 -17.19
N LYS A 17 10.78 11.01 -15.91
CA LYS A 17 12.07 10.60 -15.32
C LYS A 17 12.36 9.13 -15.54
N THR A 18 11.34 8.29 -15.41
CA THR A 18 11.45 6.83 -15.52
C THR A 18 10.24 6.28 -16.28
N PRO A 19 10.31 6.20 -17.63
CA PRO A 19 9.20 5.72 -18.43
C PRO A 19 8.88 4.22 -18.25
N GLU A 20 9.84 3.47 -17.71
CA GLU A 20 9.68 2.04 -17.39
C GLU A 20 9.57 1.88 -15.87
N THR A 21 8.57 1.14 -15.42
CA THR A 21 8.33 0.80 -14.02
C THR A 21 8.56 -0.68 -13.79
N PRO A 22 9.11 -1.08 -12.62
CA PRO A 22 9.27 -2.48 -12.29
C PRO A 22 7.90 -3.14 -12.02
N SER A 23 7.64 -4.26 -12.64
CA SER A 23 6.39 -5.02 -12.50
C SER A 23 6.48 -6.18 -11.49
N ASN A 24 7.67 -6.45 -10.95
CA ASN A 24 7.95 -7.52 -10.00
C ASN A 24 9.26 -7.26 -9.25
N ALA A 25 9.58 -8.13 -8.29
CA ALA A 25 10.79 -8.01 -7.47
C ALA A 25 12.08 -8.06 -8.32
N GLN A 26 12.16 -8.92 -9.35
CA GLN A 26 13.35 -9.03 -10.18
C GLN A 26 13.59 -7.74 -10.98
N GLU A 27 12.55 -7.18 -11.57
CA GLU A 27 12.63 -5.91 -12.30
C GLU A 27 12.93 -4.73 -11.37
N LEU A 28 12.42 -4.76 -10.12
CA LEU A 28 12.80 -3.77 -9.10
C LEU A 28 14.29 -3.82 -8.81
N LEU A 29 14.90 -5.00 -8.71
CA LEU A 29 16.35 -5.15 -8.52
C LEU A 29 17.14 -4.56 -9.70
N GLU A 30 16.71 -4.82 -10.94
CA GLU A 30 17.34 -4.23 -12.11
C GLU A 30 17.15 -2.70 -12.18
N PHE A 31 15.97 -2.23 -11.76
CA PHE A 31 15.68 -0.79 -11.67
C PHE A 31 16.62 -0.08 -10.68
N VAL A 32 16.80 -0.62 -9.47
CA VAL A 32 17.71 0.01 -8.49
C VAL A 32 19.18 -0.09 -8.88
N LYS A 33 19.59 -1.13 -9.62
CA LYS A 33 20.94 -1.23 -10.21
C LYS A 33 21.17 -0.17 -11.29
N LYS A 34 20.13 0.14 -12.07
CA LYS A 34 20.16 1.20 -13.10
C LYS A 34 20.18 2.60 -12.49
N TYR A 35 19.50 2.79 -11.35
CA TYR A 35 19.35 4.07 -10.66
C TYR A 35 19.82 4.00 -9.19
N PRO A 36 21.11 3.72 -8.93
CA PRO A 36 21.59 3.47 -7.58
C PRO A 36 21.44 4.70 -6.68
N GLY A 37 20.97 4.46 -5.47
CA GLY A 37 20.77 5.50 -4.45
C GLY A 37 19.49 6.33 -4.61
N GLN A 38 18.68 6.08 -5.63
CA GLN A 38 17.47 6.86 -5.92
C GLN A 38 16.17 6.13 -5.61
N VAL A 39 16.24 5.01 -4.92
CA VAL A 39 15.07 4.26 -4.43
C VAL A 39 15.27 3.92 -2.96
N THR A 40 14.21 3.97 -2.19
CA THR A 40 14.13 3.47 -0.81
C THR A 40 12.68 3.24 -0.41
N TYR A 41 12.50 2.64 0.75
CA TYR A 41 11.19 2.49 1.40
C TYR A 41 11.29 2.94 2.86
N PRO A 42 10.18 3.29 3.53
CA PRO A 42 10.20 3.63 4.95
C PRO A 42 10.63 2.43 5.81
N ALA A 43 11.37 2.69 6.87
CA ALA A 43 11.76 1.63 7.81
C ALA A 43 10.52 1.05 8.52
N PRO A 44 10.31 -0.28 8.57
CA PRO A 44 9.44 -0.85 9.58
C PRO A 44 9.82 -0.34 11.00
N PRO A 45 8.86 -0.04 11.91
CA PRO A 45 7.45 -0.38 11.82
C PRO A 45 6.56 0.69 11.15
N ASP A 46 7.08 1.62 10.32
CA ASP A 46 6.19 2.46 9.50
C ASP A 46 5.23 1.56 8.73
N PHE A 47 3.94 1.91 8.75
CA PHE A 47 2.88 1.05 8.20
C PHE A 47 3.09 0.74 6.71
N THR A 48 3.46 1.76 5.92
CA THR A 48 3.70 1.61 4.47
C THR A 48 4.99 0.84 4.20
N GLY A 49 6.06 1.12 4.95
CA GLY A 49 7.32 0.38 4.83
C GLY A 49 7.18 -1.09 5.23
N SER A 50 6.47 -1.38 6.32
CA SER A 50 6.14 -2.75 6.72
C SER A 50 5.27 -3.46 5.67
N ALA A 51 4.32 -2.76 5.04
CA ALA A 51 3.52 -3.30 3.94
C ALA A 51 4.38 -3.60 2.72
N PHE A 52 5.33 -2.74 2.37
CA PHE A 52 6.27 -3.00 1.28
C PHE A 52 7.12 -4.27 1.52
N VAL A 53 7.67 -4.43 2.72
CA VAL A 53 8.45 -5.65 3.07
C VAL A 53 7.57 -6.90 2.94
N ARG A 54 6.33 -6.87 3.42
CA ARG A 54 5.39 -7.99 3.28
C ARG A 54 4.99 -8.24 1.81
N ASN A 55 4.87 -7.18 1.01
CA ASN A 55 4.63 -7.32 -0.42
C ASN A 55 5.79 -8.02 -1.13
N ILE A 56 7.04 -7.65 -0.78
CA ILE A 56 8.22 -8.37 -1.28
C ILE A 56 8.21 -9.84 -0.85
N ILE A 57 7.77 -10.15 0.37
CA ILE A 57 7.62 -11.56 0.79
C ILE A 57 6.67 -12.31 -0.13
N TYR A 58 5.57 -11.71 -0.53
CA TYR A 58 4.59 -12.31 -1.44
C TYR A 58 5.07 -12.45 -2.90
N GLU A 59 6.14 -11.77 -3.29
CA GLU A 59 6.81 -12.04 -4.56
C GLU A 59 7.55 -13.39 -4.59
N PHE A 60 7.86 -13.96 -3.43
CA PHE A 60 8.62 -15.20 -3.28
C PHE A 60 7.86 -16.33 -2.62
N VAL A 61 6.82 -16.04 -1.86
CA VAL A 61 6.08 -16.99 -1.03
C VAL A 61 4.60 -16.76 -1.17
N ASP A 62 3.85 -17.82 -1.49
CA ASP A 62 2.39 -17.74 -1.63
C ASP A 62 1.74 -17.26 -0.31
N PRO A 63 0.84 -16.28 -0.33
CA PRO A 63 0.10 -15.81 0.84
C PRO A 63 -0.58 -16.92 1.67
N GLU A 64 -1.04 -17.99 1.04
CA GLU A 64 -1.69 -19.12 1.70
C GLU A 64 -0.79 -19.82 2.74
N VAL A 65 0.53 -19.78 2.56
CA VAL A 65 1.52 -20.35 3.51
C VAL A 65 1.39 -19.71 4.90
N PHE A 66 0.96 -18.46 4.98
CA PHE A 66 0.92 -17.69 6.22
C PHE A 66 -0.40 -17.78 6.98
N VAL A 67 -1.48 -18.27 6.38
CA VAL A 67 -2.84 -18.25 6.96
C VAL A 67 -2.88 -18.93 8.33
N ASP A 68 -2.35 -20.15 8.44
CA ASP A 68 -2.35 -20.93 9.67
C ASP A 68 -0.94 -21.03 10.31
N MET A 69 0.04 -20.27 9.81
CA MET A 69 1.42 -20.31 10.31
C MET A 69 1.45 -19.91 11.79
N GLU A 70 2.16 -20.67 12.61
CA GLU A 70 2.41 -20.30 14.01
C GLU A 70 3.34 -19.08 14.09
N ALA A 71 3.13 -18.25 15.12
CA ALA A 71 3.96 -17.08 15.38
C ALA A 71 5.26 -17.46 16.11
N ASP A 72 6.06 -18.29 15.45
CA ASP A 72 7.38 -18.73 15.89
C ASP A 72 8.45 -18.12 14.98
N LYS A 73 9.46 -17.47 15.56
CA LYS A 73 10.45 -16.70 14.83
C LYS A 73 11.26 -17.53 13.84
N GLU A 74 11.66 -18.76 14.24
CA GLU A 74 12.45 -19.64 13.38
C GLU A 74 11.63 -20.17 12.21
N THR A 75 10.38 -20.51 12.46
CA THR A 75 9.42 -20.95 11.42
C THR A 75 9.17 -19.84 10.42
N VAL A 76 8.87 -18.61 10.90
CA VAL A 76 8.66 -17.45 10.04
C VAL A 76 9.92 -17.12 9.25
N LYS A 77 11.11 -17.10 9.90
CA LYS A 77 12.39 -16.84 9.24
C LYS A 77 12.65 -17.82 8.11
N ALA A 78 12.46 -19.11 8.36
CA ALA A 78 12.67 -20.15 7.35
C ALA A 78 11.74 -19.95 6.13
N ALA A 79 10.48 -19.58 6.36
CA ALA A 79 9.51 -19.34 5.30
C ALA A 79 9.84 -18.12 4.44
N ILE A 80 10.31 -17.02 5.06
CA ILE A 80 10.56 -15.75 4.35
C ILE A 80 12.02 -15.56 3.92
N GLU A 81 12.91 -16.52 4.16
CA GLU A 81 14.34 -16.41 3.82
C GLU A 81 14.61 -16.02 2.36
N PRO A 82 13.86 -16.51 1.35
CA PRO A 82 14.06 -16.05 -0.03
C PRO A 82 13.88 -14.53 -0.19
N ALA A 83 12.88 -13.96 0.49
CA ALA A 83 12.62 -12.53 0.47
C ALA A 83 13.66 -11.73 1.27
N LEU A 84 14.11 -12.25 2.41
CA LEU A 84 15.21 -11.64 3.19
C LEU A 84 16.51 -11.60 2.37
N ALA A 85 16.84 -12.70 1.68
CA ALA A 85 18.00 -12.78 0.79
C ALA A 85 17.91 -11.74 -0.34
N TYR A 86 16.73 -11.62 -0.96
CA TYR A 86 16.48 -10.60 -1.98
C TYR A 86 16.65 -9.17 -1.42
N LEU A 87 16.09 -8.86 -0.27
CA LEU A 87 16.22 -7.53 0.35
C LEU A 87 17.69 -7.21 0.68
N ARG A 88 18.50 -8.18 1.10
CA ARG A 88 19.96 -8.01 1.27
C ARG A 88 20.67 -7.73 -0.06
N GLU A 89 20.26 -8.39 -1.15
CA GLU A 89 20.81 -8.13 -2.50
C GLU A 89 20.41 -6.73 -3.02
N LEU A 90 19.19 -6.27 -2.69
CA LEU A 90 18.66 -4.97 -3.06
C LEU A 90 19.39 -3.80 -2.36
N ASN A 91 19.72 -3.98 -1.07
CA ASN A 91 20.22 -2.93 -0.17
C ASN A 91 21.40 -2.09 -0.71
N PRO A 92 22.47 -2.68 -1.29
CA PRO A 92 23.63 -1.92 -1.78
C PRO A 92 23.29 -0.85 -2.83
N TYR A 93 22.16 -1.00 -3.52
CA TYR A 93 21.69 -0.09 -4.56
C TYR A 93 20.65 0.91 -4.08
N LEU A 94 20.12 0.75 -2.87
CA LEU A 94 19.16 1.66 -2.27
C LEU A 94 19.82 2.97 -1.79
N TRP A 95 19.01 3.95 -1.50
CA TRP A 95 19.43 5.19 -0.84
C TRP A 95 20.29 4.87 0.39
N LYS A 96 21.42 5.59 0.52
CA LYS A 96 22.44 5.33 1.55
C LYS A 96 22.90 3.86 1.63
N GLN A 97 22.81 3.14 0.51
CA GLN A 97 23.21 1.72 0.42
C GLN A 97 22.48 0.80 1.42
N GLY A 98 21.20 1.08 1.72
CA GLY A 98 20.42 0.30 2.66
C GLY A 98 20.92 0.30 4.11
N LYS A 99 21.84 1.22 4.45
CA LYS A 99 22.34 1.39 5.83
C LYS A 99 21.43 2.27 6.69
N SER A 100 20.56 3.02 6.05
CA SER A 100 19.59 3.91 6.67
C SER A 100 18.38 4.02 5.77
N PHE A 101 17.21 4.18 6.37
CA PHE A 101 15.92 4.27 5.69
C PHE A 101 15.17 5.50 6.22
N PRO A 102 14.25 6.12 5.45
CA PRO A 102 13.32 7.10 5.97
C PRO A 102 12.53 6.51 7.15
N ALA A 103 12.36 7.26 8.22
CA ALA A 103 11.65 6.77 9.41
C ALA A 103 10.12 6.67 9.19
N THR A 104 9.60 7.43 8.22
CA THR A 104 8.16 7.47 7.93
C THR A 104 7.89 7.62 6.43
N VAL A 105 6.69 7.22 6.00
CA VAL A 105 6.24 7.47 4.63
C VAL A 105 6.22 8.96 4.29
N ALA A 106 5.91 9.84 5.24
CA ALA A 106 5.93 11.29 5.03
C ALA A 106 7.34 11.83 4.74
N GLN A 107 8.37 11.26 5.36
CA GLN A 107 9.75 11.59 5.04
C GLN A 107 10.12 11.12 3.62
N GLN A 108 9.77 9.90 3.25
CA GLN A 108 9.98 9.39 1.89
C GLN A 108 9.23 10.23 0.84
N GLU A 109 8.00 10.66 1.15
CA GLU A 109 7.21 11.55 0.30
C GLU A 109 7.96 12.86 0.01
N THR A 110 8.50 13.51 1.05
CA THR A 110 9.31 14.73 0.89
C THR A 110 10.50 14.49 -0.03
N MET A 111 11.24 13.39 0.17
CA MET A 111 12.40 13.04 -0.66
C MET A 111 12.00 12.80 -2.14
N TYR A 112 10.83 12.19 -2.38
CA TYR A 112 10.30 12.02 -3.73
C TYR A 112 9.92 13.35 -4.39
N MET A 113 9.20 14.20 -3.67
CA MET A 113 8.82 15.54 -4.17
C MET A 113 10.03 16.43 -4.44
N ASP A 114 11.09 16.34 -3.63
CA ASP A 114 12.36 17.06 -3.82
C ASP A 114 13.21 16.47 -4.95
N GLY A 115 12.78 15.35 -5.55
CA GLY A 115 13.48 14.68 -6.65
C GLY A 115 14.72 13.88 -6.23
N GLU A 116 14.88 13.61 -4.93
CA GLU A 116 15.94 12.73 -4.42
C GLU A 116 15.65 11.26 -4.76
N LEU A 117 14.37 10.90 -4.81
CA LEU A 117 13.90 9.55 -5.13
C LEU A 117 13.14 9.51 -6.46
N LEU A 118 13.25 8.41 -7.17
CA LEU A 118 12.53 8.11 -8.42
C LEU A 118 11.22 7.34 -8.17
N LEU A 119 11.15 6.59 -7.06
CA LEU A 119 9.96 5.86 -6.67
C LEU A 119 9.47 6.33 -5.30
N HIS A 120 8.17 6.42 -5.16
CA HIS A 120 7.45 6.61 -3.91
C HIS A 120 6.43 5.50 -3.72
N MET A 121 5.92 5.31 -2.52
CA MET A 121 4.88 4.32 -2.21
C MET A 121 3.86 4.87 -1.23
N ARG A 122 2.60 4.53 -1.43
CA ARG A 122 1.50 4.94 -0.57
C ARG A 122 0.49 3.82 -0.38
N TYR A 123 -0.10 3.78 0.79
CA TYR A 123 -1.22 2.89 1.05
C TYR A 123 -2.57 3.53 0.65
N GLU A 124 -2.62 4.86 0.59
CA GLU A 124 -3.75 5.60 0.03
C GLU A 124 -3.63 5.60 -1.50
N SER A 125 -4.32 4.68 -2.16
CA SER A 125 -4.18 4.35 -3.58
C SER A 125 -4.34 5.55 -4.52
N TYR A 126 -5.13 6.55 -4.13
CA TYR A 126 -5.42 7.73 -4.94
C TYR A 126 -4.74 9.02 -4.43
N TRP A 127 -3.76 8.89 -3.55
CA TRP A 127 -2.97 10.04 -3.08
C TRP A 127 -2.37 10.85 -4.24
N ILE A 128 -1.90 10.16 -5.29
CA ILE A 128 -1.24 10.81 -6.42
C ILE A 128 -2.13 11.82 -7.15
N ALA A 129 -3.43 11.57 -7.30
CA ALA A 129 -4.35 12.52 -7.90
C ALA A 129 -4.36 13.84 -7.14
N THR A 130 -4.50 13.77 -5.81
CA THR A 130 -4.47 14.96 -4.94
C THR A 130 -3.11 15.66 -4.99
N ALA A 131 -2.01 14.91 -5.07
CA ALA A 131 -0.65 15.46 -5.15
C ALA A 131 -0.41 16.20 -6.47
N ILE A 132 -0.90 15.67 -7.59
CA ILE A 132 -0.84 16.32 -8.90
C ILE A 132 -1.72 17.57 -8.92
N GLU A 133 -2.96 17.49 -8.47
CA GLU A 133 -3.91 18.63 -8.43
C GLU A 133 -3.38 19.80 -7.58
N LYS A 134 -2.67 19.51 -6.49
CA LYS A 134 -2.03 20.51 -5.62
C LYS A 134 -0.67 20.99 -6.13
N GLY A 135 -0.18 20.47 -7.25
CA GLY A 135 1.15 20.80 -7.79
C GLY A 135 2.31 20.30 -6.93
N MET A 136 2.09 19.28 -6.10
CA MET A 136 3.11 18.64 -5.29
C MET A 136 3.92 17.61 -6.09
N CYS A 137 3.29 17.01 -7.11
CA CYS A 137 3.90 16.06 -8.03
C CYS A 137 3.73 16.52 -9.47
N SER A 138 4.57 15.99 -10.38
CA SER A 138 4.49 16.25 -11.81
C SER A 138 3.15 15.75 -12.39
N GLN A 139 2.68 16.38 -13.48
CA GLN A 139 1.53 15.92 -14.27
C GLN A 139 1.75 14.54 -14.91
N THR A 140 3.01 14.11 -15.02
CA THR A 140 3.43 12.81 -15.54
C THR A 140 3.63 11.75 -14.46
N SER A 141 3.36 12.08 -13.20
CA SER A 141 3.39 11.10 -12.12
C SER A 141 2.24 10.09 -12.22
N ARG A 142 2.54 8.80 -12.01
CA ARG A 142 1.59 7.68 -12.13
C ARG A 142 1.76 6.69 -11.00
N SER A 143 0.64 6.13 -10.56
CA SER A 143 0.65 4.92 -9.72
C SER A 143 0.78 3.67 -10.58
N PHE A 144 1.45 2.66 -10.05
CA PHE A 144 1.56 1.33 -10.66
C PHE A 144 1.55 0.24 -9.60
N LEU A 145 1.34 -1.01 -10.02
CA LEU A 145 1.32 -2.20 -9.18
C LEU A 145 2.33 -3.22 -9.70
N PHE A 146 2.73 -4.15 -8.85
CA PHE A 146 3.38 -5.37 -9.31
C PHE A 146 2.36 -6.29 -10.02
N ASP A 147 2.84 -7.14 -10.90
CA ASP A 147 2.00 -8.08 -11.66
C ASP A 147 1.27 -9.06 -10.75
N ASN A 148 1.95 -9.56 -9.71
CA ASN A 148 1.35 -10.41 -8.68
C ASN A 148 0.37 -9.65 -7.77
N GLY A 149 0.31 -8.33 -7.89
CA GLY A 149 -0.53 -7.47 -7.08
C GLY A 149 0.17 -6.87 -5.87
N THR A 150 -0.61 -6.15 -5.08
CA THR A 150 -0.13 -5.48 -3.87
C THR A 150 -1.11 -5.66 -2.71
N ILE A 151 -0.55 -5.63 -1.49
CA ILE A 151 -1.33 -5.78 -0.26
C ILE A 151 -2.36 -4.66 -0.13
N GLY A 152 -3.60 -5.05 0.13
CA GLY A 152 -4.68 -4.13 0.44
C GLY A 152 -5.46 -4.53 1.68
N ASN A 153 -5.98 -3.55 2.41
CA ASN A 153 -6.78 -3.79 3.59
C ASN A 153 -8.13 -3.07 3.56
N THR A 154 -8.95 -3.37 4.55
CA THR A 154 -10.24 -2.72 4.79
C THR A 154 -10.19 -2.03 6.14
N ASN A 155 -10.58 -0.78 6.17
CA ASN A 155 -10.68 0.00 7.39
C ASN A 155 -12.06 -0.23 8.04
N PHE A 156 -12.07 -0.42 9.35
CA PHE A 156 -13.27 -0.71 10.12
C PHE A 156 -13.53 0.37 11.17
N VAL A 157 -14.79 0.60 11.44
CA VAL A 157 -15.26 1.39 12.56
C VAL A 157 -16.02 0.50 13.55
N ALA A 158 -15.82 0.72 14.84
CA ALA A 158 -16.48 -0.03 15.90
C ALA A 158 -17.09 0.93 16.94
N ILE A 159 -18.16 0.48 17.61
CA ILE A 159 -18.76 1.20 18.71
C ILE A 159 -18.11 0.71 20.02
N ALA A 160 -17.47 1.62 20.74
CA ALA A 160 -16.89 1.29 22.04
C ALA A 160 -17.96 0.77 23.02
N GLN A 161 -17.60 -0.24 23.82
CA GLN A 161 -18.56 -0.86 24.77
C GLN A 161 -19.15 0.16 25.74
N ASN A 162 -18.37 1.17 26.16
CA ASN A 162 -18.74 2.24 27.08
C ASN A 162 -19.23 3.52 26.38
N ALA A 163 -19.55 3.47 25.06
CA ALA A 163 -20.09 4.63 24.37
C ALA A 163 -21.41 5.09 25.01
N SER A 164 -21.54 6.39 25.26
CA SER A 164 -22.72 6.99 25.91
C SER A 164 -23.95 7.03 24.99
N ASN A 165 -23.75 7.06 23.67
CA ASN A 165 -24.82 7.10 22.67
C ASN A 165 -24.63 6.03 21.59
N LYS A 166 -24.86 4.77 21.93
CA LYS A 166 -24.74 3.65 20.97
C LYS A 166 -25.75 3.71 19.84
N ALA A 167 -26.97 4.18 20.13
CA ALA A 167 -28.01 4.32 19.11
C ALA A 167 -27.61 5.36 18.04
N GLY A 168 -27.10 6.51 18.45
CA GLY A 168 -26.58 7.53 17.52
C GLY A 168 -25.37 7.02 16.74
N ALA A 169 -24.47 6.23 17.36
CA ALA A 169 -23.36 5.61 16.70
C ALA A 169 -23.78 4.60 15.62
N LEU A 170 -24.84 3.81 15.88
CA LEU A 170 -25.41 2.90 14.88
C LEU A 170 -25.97 3.66 13.68
N VAL A 171 -26.68 4.75 13.90
CA VAL A 171 -27.22 5.61 12.82
C VAL A 171 -26.07 6.21 12.00
N ALA A 172 -25.02 6.70 12.65
CA ALA A 172 -23.84 7.25 11.97
C ALA A 172 -23.12 6.19 11.12
N ILE A 173 -22.92 4.99 11.64
CA ILE A 173 -22.33 3.87 10.89
C ILE A 173 -23.20 3.49 9.69
N ASN A 174 -24.52 3.38 9.89
CA ASN A 174 -25.44 3.09 8.79
C ASN A 174 -25.37 4.18 7.70
N GLY A 175 -25.27 5.45 8.09
CA GLY A 175 -25.05 6.56 7.15
C GLY A 175 -23.73 6.43 6.39
N LEU A 176 -22.63 6.08 7.08
CA LEU A 176 -21.31 5.86 6.43
C LEU A 176 -21.34 4.74 5.38
N LEU A 177 -22.27 3.80 5.49
CA LEU A 177 -22.41 2.67 4.57
C LEU A 177 -23.44 2.93 3.47
N SER A 178 -24.13 4.08 3.47
CA SER A 178 -25.05 4.38 2.37
C SER A 178 -24.29 4.62 1.07
N PRO A 179 -24.85 4.23 -0.10
CA PRO A 179 -24.24 4.45 -1.40
C PRO A 179 -23.86 5.89 -1.66
N GLU A 180 -24.71 6.85 -1.29
CA GLU A 180 -24.47 8.28 -1.48
C GLU A 180 -23.26 8.79 -0.68
N ILE A 181 -23.14 8.38 0.59
CA ILE A 181 -21.99 8.78 1.42
C ILE A 181 -20.72 8.08 0.96
N GLN A 182 -20.79 6.81 0.57
CA GLN A 182 -19.64 6.10 0.03
C GLN A 182 -19.16 6.72 -1.30
N ALA A 183 -20.06 7.05 -2.22
CA ALA A 183 -19.73 7.73 -3.47
C ALA A 183 -19.15 9.14 -3.22
N SER A 184 -19.76 9.93 -2.32
CA SER A 184 -19.24 11.25 -1.93
C SER A 184 -17.84 11.18 -1.32
N ARG A 185 -17.56 10.18 -0.49
CA ARG A 185 -16.22 9.97 0.10
C ARG A 185 -15.20 9.51 -0.96
N TYR A 186 -15.62 8.68 -1.89
CA TYR A 186 -14.80 8.28 -3.02
C TYR A 186 -14.43 9.49 -3.88
N ASP A 187 -15.39 10.34 -4.21
CA ASP A 187 -15.17 11.56 -4.98
C ASP A 187 -14.29 12.58 -4.25
N GLN A 188 -14.65 12.95 -3.01
CA GLN A 188 -14.02 14.07 -2.30
C GLN A 188 -12.76 13.71 -1.51
N LEU A 189 -12.67 12.49 -0.97
CA LEU A 189 -11.58 12.03 -0.12
C LEU A 189 -10.72 10.98 -0.79
N LYS A 190 -11.10 10.53 -1.98
CA LYS A 190 -10.43 9.47 -2.72
C LYS A 190 -10.26 8.16 -1.90
N ILE A 191 -11.25 7.86 -1.04
CA ILE A 191 -11.29 6.63 -0.25
C ILE A 191 -12.07 5.57 -1.02
N LEU A 192 -11.42 4.45 -1.31
CA LEU A 192 -12.05 3.33 -2.01
C LEU A 192 -13.29 2.83 -1.25
N PRO A 193 -14.45 2.67 -1.94
CA PRO A 193 -15.69 2.22 -1.31
C PRO A 193 -15.62 0.76 -0.87
N VAL A 194 -16.48 0.39 0.08
CA VAL A 194 -16.56 -0.96 0.64
C VAL A 194 -17.76 -1.74 0.15
N LEU A 195 -18.69 -1.10 -0.55
CA LEU A 195 -19.93 -1.73 -1.01
C LEU A 195 -19.64 -2.79 -2.08
N ASP A 196 -20.50 -3.79 -2.10
CA ASP A 196 -20.49 -4.86 -3.10
C ASP A 196 -21.29 -4.39 -4.32
N ASN A 197 -20.59 -4.13 -5.43
CA ASN A 197 -21.20 -3.63 -6.66
C ASN A 197 -22.33 -4.54 -7.19
N ASP A 198 -22.25 -5.85 -6.97
CA ASP A 198 -23.26 -6.80 -7.44
C ASP A 198 -24.60 -6.65 -6.71
N LYS A 199 -24.61 -5.96 -5.57
CA LYS A 199 -25.80 -5.73 -4.75
C LYS A 199 -26.38 -4.32 -4.86
N LEU A 200 -25.72 -3.44 -5.61
CA LEU A 200 -26.19 -2.08 -5.87
C LEU A 200 -27.23 -2.09 -7.00
N SER A 201 -28.24 -1.21 -6.89
CA SER A 201 -29.12 -0.88 -8.01
C SER A 201 -28.35 -0.14 -9.10
N ASP A 202 -28.95 -0.02 -10.30
CA ASP A 202 -28.32 0.72 -11.40
C ASP A 202 -28.15 2.20 -11.09
N GLU A 203 -29.10 2.80 -10.34
CA GLU A 203 -28.99 4.18 -9.87
C GLU A 203 -27.83 4.36 -8.87
N GLU A 204 -27.66 3.40 -7.96
CA GLU A 204 -26.54 3.43 -6.99
C GLU A 204 -25.20 3.22 -7.67
N LYS A 205 -25.09 2.29 -8.64
CA LYS A 205 -23.86 2.12 -9.45
C LYS A 205 -23.48 3.40 -10.17
N ALA A 206 -24.44 4.09 -10.77
CA ALA A 206 -24.21 5.34 -11.48
C ALA A 206 -23.56 6.43 -10.59
N LEU A 207 -23.76 6.40 -9.26
CA LEU A 207 -23.08 7.32 -8.33
C LEU A 207 -21.56 7.09 -8.31
N PHE A 208 -21.11 5.83 -8.40
CA PHE A 208 -19.69 5.47 -8.39
C PHE A 208 -19.06 5.62 -9.78
N ASP A 209 -19.79 5.29 -10.84
CA ASP A 209 -19.35 5.44 -12.23
C ASP A 209 -19.11 6.92 -12.61
N ALA A 210 -19.81 7.83 -11.93
CA ALA A 210 -19.63 9.27 -12.12
C ALA A 210 -18.37 9.85 -11.46
N VAL A 211 -17.69 9.08 -10.58
CA VAL A 211 -16.51 9.57 -9.85
C VAL A 211 -15.27 9.45 -10.73
N ASP A 212 -14.62 10.58 -10.97
CA ASP A 212 -13.27 10.63 -11.54
C ASP A 212 -12.24 10.42 -10.41
N PRO A 213 -11.48 9.31 -10.42
CA PRO A 213 -10.44 9.08 -9.41
C PRO A 213 -9.29 10.10 -9.50
N GLY A 214 -9.19 10.83 -10.61
CA GLY A 214 -8.19 11.87 -10.85
C GLY A 214 -6.93 11.37 -11.58
N PRO A 215 -6.04 12.31 -11.93
CA PRO A 215 -4.89 12.00 -12.75
C PRO A 215 -3.89 11.06 -12.08
N GLY A 216 -3.25 10.21 -12.87
CA GLY A 216 -2.17 9.32 -12.41
C GLY A 216 -2.60 8.12 -11.58
N THR A 217 -3.90 7.90 -11.42
CA THR A 217 -4.44 6.80 -10.62
C THR A 217 -4.65 5.53 -11.43
N ILE A 218 -4.73 4.41 -10.75
CA ILE A 218 -5.10 3.10 -11.30
C ILE A 218 -6.61 2.95 -11.17
N PRO A 219 -7.33 2.44 -12.20
CA PRO A 219 -8.74 2.13 -12.10
C PRO A 219 -9.05 1.21 -10.92
N GLN A 220 -10.20 1.44 -10.25
CA GLN A 220 -10.60 0.64 -9.08
C GLN A 220 -10.70 -0.85 -9.40
N GLU A 221 -11.18 -1.21 -10.59
CA GLU A 221 -11.30 -2.60 -11.02
C GLU A 221 -9.93 -3.30 -11.04
N GLU A 222 -8.91 -2.66 -11.60
CA GLU A 222 -7.53 -3.18 -11.63
C GLU A 222 -6.92 -3.28 -10.23
N LEU A 223 -7.16 -2.28 -9.37
CA LEU A 223 -6.73 -2.33 -7.96
C LEU A 223 -7.32 -3.56 -7.25
N LEU A 224 -8.62 -3.82 -7.43
CA LEU A 224 -9.30 -4.93 -6.77
C LEU A 224 -8.87 -6.29 -7.32
N GLU A 225 -8.66 -6.41 -8.63
CA GLU A 225 -8.17 -7.63 -9.27
C GLU A 225 -6.78 -8.01 -8.78
N LYS A 226 -5.89 -7.02 -8.60
CA LYS A 226 -4.51 -7.20 -8.14
C LYS A 226 -4.35 -7.01 -6.62
N ARG A 227 -5.41 -7.21 -5.83
CA ARG A 227 -5.36 -7.04 -4.38
C ARG A 227 -4.93 -8.31 -3.67
N LEU A 228 -3.78 -8.26 -3.01
CA LEU A 228 -3.29 -9.31 -2.12
C LEU A 228 -3.85 -9.14 -0.70
N PRO A 229 -4.03 -10.24 0.06
CA PRO A 229 -4.49 -10.19 1.44
C PRO A 229 -3.44 -9.60 2.38
N GLU A 230 -3.90 -9.04 3.50
CA GLU A 230 -3.01 -8.68 4.60
C GLU A 230 -2.38 -9.94 5.24
N MET A 231 -1.12 -9.81 5.61
CA MET A 231 -0.42 -10.82 6.42
C MET A 231 -1.12 -10.99 7.78
N PRO A 232 -1.26 -12.22 8.30
CA PRO A 232 -1.79 -12.42 9.65
C PRO A 232 -1.07 -11.55 10.68
N VAL A 233 -1.83 -10.76 11.44
CA VAL A 233 -1.31 -9.72 12.34
C VAL A 233 -0.28 -10.25 13.36
N LYS A 234 -0.42 -11.51 13.79
CA LYS A 234 0.51 -12.16 14.73
C LYS A 234 1.92 -12.36 14.16
N LEU A 235 2.10 -12.34 12.83
CA LEU A 235 3.39 -12.54 12.17
C LEU A 235 4.10 -11.21 11.90
N VAL A 236 3.36 -10.11 11.81
CA VAL A 236 3.92 -8.80 11.43
C VAL A 236 5.06 -8.34 12.33
N PRO A 237 4.94 -8.35 13.67
CA PRO A 237 6.05 -7.94 14.55
C PRO A 237 7.31 -8.81 14.39
N ILE A 238 7.13 -10.10 14.12
CA ILE A 238 8.25 -11.04 13.89
C ILE A 238 8.97 -10.71 12.59
N ILE A 239 8.22 -10.41 11.53
CA ILE A 239 8.77 -10.01 10.22
C ILE A 239 9.54 -8.69 10.34
N GLU A 240 9.02 -7.72 11.07
CA GLU A 240 9.69 -6.43 11.30
C GLU A 240 10.99 -6.58 12.10
N GLU A 241 10.99 -7.45 13.12
CA GLU A 241 12.19 -7.81 13.87
C GLU A 241 13.23 -8.51 12.98
N LEU A 242 12.80 -9.50 12.19
CA LEU A 242 13.68 -10.20 11.24
C LEU A 242 14.24 -9.26 10.18
N TRP A 243 13.46 -8.34 9.66
CA TRP A 243 13.95 -7.31 8.75
C TRP A 243 15.06 -6.47 9.39
N GLN A 244 14.85 -6.03 10.64
CA GLN A 244 15.85 -5.24 11.37
C GLN A 244 17.15 -6.03 11.60
N GLU A 245 17.07 -7.30 11.94
CA GLU A 245 18.22 -8.14 12.26
C GLU A 245 18.97 -8.64 11.02
N GLU A 246 18.25 -8.99 9.96
CA GLU A 246 18.79 -9.75 8.82
C GLU A 246 18.99 -8.88 7.57
N VAL A 247 18.38 -7.71 7.49
CA VAL A 247 18.42 -6.86 6.28
C VAL A 247 19.18 -5.55 6.52
N VAL A 248 18.90 -4.86 7.63
CA VAL A 248 19.51 -3.54 7.89
C VAL A 248 20.99 -3.62 8.07
N GLY A 249 21.74 -2.93 7.20
CA GLY A 249 23.21 -2.83 7.30
C GLY A 249 23.98 -4.12 6.94
N LYS A 250 23.32 -5.05 6.28
CA LYS A 250 23.92 -6.31 5.80
C LYS A 250 24.38 -6.21 4.37
#